data_72acca30796c11ddc8cfeb87d87b43d5
#
_entry.id   72acca30796c11ddc8cfeb87d87b43d5
#
_cell.length_a   1.000
_cell.length_b   1.000
_cell.length_c   1.000
_cell.angle_alpha   90.00
_cell.angle_beta   90.00
_cell.angle_gamma   90.00
#
_symmetry.space_group_name_H-M   'P 1'
#
loop_
_entity.id
_entity.type
_entity.pdbx_description
1 polymer ?
#
loop_
_entity_poly.entity_id
_entity_poly.type
_entity_poly.pdbx_seq_one_letter_code
_entity_poly.pdbx_strand_id
1 'polypeptide(L)'
;MTRSLTHSVGITATGQFYPERIVTNKDIAAMVDTTDEWITTRTGIHQRRWVEPGVGSSDLGAAALKMALANRGVGADTLDAIVACTVTPDMMFPCTAALIQDKVGASKAYGFDLNAACSSFLFGLSTAAAMVASGAVQRVAVVGCDVMTSIMNPQDRNT
;
A
#
# COMPACT_ATOMS: atom_id res chain seq x y z
N MET A 1 -5.15 27.48 21.85
CA MET A 1 -4.05 26.64 22.32
C MET A 1 -3.23 26.21 21.13
N THR A 2 -2.08 26.79 20.91
CA THR A 2 -1.09 26.32 19.91
C THR A 2 -0.50 25.01 20.42
N ARG A 3 -0.83 23.89 19.77
CA ARG A 3 -0.15 22.60 20.01
C ARG A 3 1.33 22.79 19.60
N SER A 4 2.23 22.87 20.55
CA SER A 4 3.66 22.78 20.29
C SER A 4 3.92 21.33 19.85
N LEU A 5 4.32 21.14 18.58
CA LEU A 5 4.85 19.87 18.13
C LEU A 5 6.18 19.65 18.84
N THR A 6 6.34 18.50 19.49
CA THR A 6 7.53 18.18 20.27
C THR A 6 8.71 17.76 19.38
N HIS A 7 8.41 17.22 18.19
CA HIS A 7 9.40 16.71 17.24
C HIS A 7 9.10 17.15 15.80
N SER A 8 10.16 17.39 15.04
CA SER A 8 10.07 17.60 13.60
C SER A 8 9.80 16.27 12.90
N VAL A 9 8.94 16.30 11.88
CA VAL A 9 8.56 15.11 11.11
C VAL A 9 8.95 15.30 9.65
N GLY A 10 9.49 14.27 9.02
CA GLY A 10 9.85 14.27 7.60
C GLY A 10 9.81 12.87 7.00
N ILE A 11 9.56 12.81 5.70
CA ILE A 11 9.70 11.58 4.92
C ILE A 11 11.19 11.38 4.65
N THR A 12 11.74 10.24 5.05
CA THR A 12 13.19 9.97 4.98
C THR A 12 13.57 8.99 3.88
N ALA A 13 12.62 8.21 3.37
CA ALA A 13 12.77 7.34 2.21
C ALA A 13 11.42 6.96 1.64
N THR A 14 11.42 6.51 0.39
CA THR A 14 10.29 5.91 -0.31
C THR A 14 10.69 4.60 -0.96
N GLY A 15 9.72 3.73 -1.19
CA GLY A 15 9.88 2.48 -1.93
C GLY A 15 8.61 2.14 -2.66
N GLN A 16 8.72 1.30 -3.69
CA GLN A 16 7.60 0.90 -4.52
C GLN A 16 7.78 -0.54 -4.98
N PHE A 17 6.68 -1.19 -5.30
CA PHE A 17 6.69 -2.50 -5.91
C PHE A 17 5.47 -2.66 -6.82
N TYR A 18 5.66 -3.30 -7.96
CA TYR A 18 4.60 -3.61 -8.93
C TYR A 18 4.73 -5.06 -9.37
N PRO A 19 3.62 -5.80 -9.51
CA PRO A 19 3.63 -7.13 -10.12
C PRO A 19 4.25 -7.10 -11.54
N GLU A 20 4.86 -8.21 -11.94
CA GLU A 20 5.51 -8.29 -13.27
C GLU A 20 4.49 -8.42 -14.40
N ARG A 21 3.36 -9.09 -14.16
CA ARG A 21 2.33 -9.35 -15.16
C ARG A 21 1.69 -8.05 -15.64
N ILE A 22 1.87 -7.75 -16.93
CA ILE A 22 1.24 -6.63 -17.62
C ILE A 22 -0.07 -7.14 -18.26
N VAL A 23 -1.14 -6.38 -18.07
CA VAL A 23 -2.43 -6.58 -18.72
C VAL A 23 -2.77 -5.31 -19.50
N THR A 24 -2.87 -5.44 -20.83
CA THR A 24 -3.15 -4.33 -21.73
C THR A 24 -4.66 -4.09 -21.89
N ASN A 25 -5.04 -2.98 -22.48
CA ASN A 25 -6.44 -2.73 -22.85
C ASN A 25 -7.00 -3.78 -23.82
N LYS A 26 -6.13 -4.33 -24.70
CA LYS A 26 -6.51 -5.43 -25.60
C LYS A 26 -6.84 -6.70 -24.85
N ASP A 27 -6.11 -7.00 -23.78
CA ASP A 27 -6.39 -8.16 -22.93
C ASP A 27 -7.73 -7.96 -22.18
N ILE A 28 -8.03 -6.74 -21.73
CA ILE A 28 -9.33 -6.42 -21.11
C ILE A 28 -10.46 -6.55 -22.13
N ALA A 29 -10.29 -6.07 -23.38
CA ALA A 29 -11.29 -6.19 -24.44
C ALA A 29 -11.58 -7.64 -24.85
N ALA A 30 -10.67 -8.57 -24.56
CA ALA A 30 -10.93 -10.00 -24.75
C ALA A 30 -11.81 -10.62 -23.64
N MET A 31 -11.96 -9.93 -22.49
CA MET A 31 -12.74 -10.41 -21.34
C MET A 31 -14.10 -9.76 -21.21
N VAL A 32 -14.22 -8.48 -21.59
CA VAL A 32 -15.46 -7.70 -21.49
C VAL A 32 -15.67 -6.83 -22.72
N ASP A 33 -16.92 -6.43 -22.98
CA ASP A 33 -17.29 -5.56 -24.10
C ASP A 33 -16.74 -4.13 -23.90
N THR A 34 -15.56 -3.88 -24.42
CA THR A 34 -14.86 -2.58 -24.40
C THR A 34 -13.83 -2.49 -25.53
N THR A 35 -13.19 -1.34 -25.68
CA THR A 35 -12.10 -1.13 -26.64
C THR A 35 -10.95 -0.36 -26.01
N ASP A 36 -9.74 -0.48 -26.61
CA ASP A 36 -8.58 0.32 -26.19
C ASP A 36 -8.85 1.82 -26.27
N GLU A 37 -9.52 2.26 -27.37
CA GLU A 37 -9.90 3.66 -27.56
C GLU A 37 -10.86 4.15 -26.46
N TRP A 38 -11.86 3.33 -26.10
CA TRP A 38 -12.82 3.66 -25.04
C TRP A 38 -12.14 3.84 -23.69
N ILE A 39 -11.24 2.92 -23.32
CA ILE A 39 -10.51 2.98 -22.06
C ILE A 39 -9.56 4.18 -22.06
N THR A 40 -8.76 4.33 -23.10
CA THR A 40 -7.72 5.37 -23.19
C THR A 40 -8.30 6.78 -23.17
N THR A 41 -9.37 7.03 -23.93
CA THR A 41 -9.99 8.37 -24.00
C THR A 41 -10.62 8.80 -22.67
N ARG A 42 -11.07 7.85 -21.83
CA ARG A 42 -11.72 8.13 -20.55
C ARG A 42 -10.77 8.15 -19.37
N THR A 43 -9.69 7.37 -19.43
CA THR A 43 -8.83 7.13 -18.26
C THR A 43 -7.37 7.48 -18.48
N GLY A 44 -6.92 7.56 -19.73
CA GLY A 44 -5.50 7.67 -20.07
C GLY A 44 -4.71 6.38 -19.80
N ILE A 45 -5.37 5.28 -19.40
CA ILE A 45 -4.70 4.04 -19.02
C ILE A 45 -4.52 3.15 -20.25
N HIS A 46 -3.27 2.76 -20.53
CA HIS A 46 -2.92 1.82 -21.60
C HIS A 46 -2.71 0.39 -21.08
N GLN A 47 -2.25 0.25 -19.85
CA GLN A 47 -1.97 -1.05 -19.22
C GLN A 47 -2.08 -0.96 -17.70
N ARG A 48 -2.22 -2.12 -17.05
CA ARG A 48 -2.19 -2.27 -15.58
C ARG A 48 -1.35 -3.48 -15.21
N ARG A 49 -1.07 -3.62 -13.93
CA ARG A 49 -0.37 -4.77 -13.38
C ARG A 49 -1.36 -5.65 -12.62
N TRP A 50 -1.29 -6.94 -12.85
CA TRP A 50 -2.07 -7.93 -12.13
C TRP A 50 -1.16 -8.82 -11.30
N VAL A 51 -1.61 -9.17 -10.12
CA VAL A 51 -0.94 -10.15 -9.28
C VAL A 51 -1.21 -11.57 -9.78
N GLU A 52 -0.30 -12.48 -9.46
CA GLU A 52 -0.57 -13.91 -9.62
C GLU A 52 -1.52 -14.40 -8.51
N PRO A 53 -2.26 -15.51 -8.74
CA PRO A 53 -3.12 -16.09 -7.73
C PRO A 53 -2.37 -16.35 -6.42
N GLY A 54 -2.97 -15.98 -5.30
CA GLY A 54 -2.39 -16.15 -3.96
C GLY A 54 -1.48 -15.02 -3.49
N VAL A 55 -1.21 -14.01 -4.33
CA VAL A 55 -0.47 -12.81 -3.91
C VAL A 55 -1.45 -11.80 -3.34
N GLY A 56 -1.22 -11.37 -2.11
CA GLY A 56 -2.05 -10.41 -1.38
C GLY A 56 -1.43 -9.01 -1.29
N SER A 57 -2.21 -8.10 -0.70
CA SER A 57 -1.77 -6.71 -0.46
C SER A 57 -0.56 -6.66 0.45
N SER A 58 -0.46 -7.56 1.43
CA SER A 58 0.70 -7.63 2.32
C SER A 58 2.00 -8.03 1.60
N ASP A 59 1.93 -8.83 0.52
CA ASP A 59 3.10 -9.19 -0.28
C ASP A 59 3.66 -7.98 -1.02
N LEU A 60 2.77 -7.22 -1.67
CA LEU A 60 3.14 -5.99 -2.38
C LEU A 60 3.68 -4.94 -1.40
N GLY A 61 2.98 -4.75 -0.29
CA GLY A 61 3.35 -3.81 0.76
C GLY A 61 4.70 -4.14 1.40
N ALA A 62 4.96 -5.41 1.70
CA ALA A 62 6.23 -5.86 2.25
C ALA A 62 7.39 -5.65 1.27
N ALA A 63 7.18 -5.93 -0.02
CA ALA A 63 8.21 -5.70 -1.06
C ALA A 63 8.54 -4.20 -1.19
N ALA A 64 7.52 -3.33 -1.23
CA ALA A 64 7.70 -1.89 -1.29
C ALA A 64 8.42 -1.36 -0.02
N LEU A 65 8.04 -1.85 1.17
CA LEU A 65 8.68 -1.45 2.43
C LEU A 65 10.15 -1.90 2.50
N LYS A 66 10.47 -3.12 2.06
CA LYS A 66 11.87 -3.58 1.96
C LYS A 66 12.71 -2.65 1.10
N MET A 67 12.17 -2.18 -0.03
CA MET A 67 12.85 -1.20 -0.87
C MET A 67 13.05 0.14 -0.15
N ALA A 68 12.03 0.65 0.55
CA ALA A 68 12.15 1.90 1.31
C ALA A 68 13.21 1.82 2.41
N LEU A 69 13.26 0.70 3.15
CA LEU A 69 14.26 0.45 4.19
C LEU A 69 15.68 0.39 3.60
N ALA A 70 15.83 -0.30 2.46
CA ALA A 70 17.11 -0.36 1.74
C ALA A 70 17.55 1.04 1.26
N ASN A 71 16.65 1.83 0.67
CA ASN A 71 16.91 3.19 0.23
C ASN A 71 17.31 4.11 1.40
N ARG A 72 16.78 3.87 2.59
CA ARG A 72 17.17 4.60 3.81
C ARG A 72 18.46 4.09 4.42
N GLY A 73 18.86 2.84 4.14
CA GLY A 73 20.02 2.19 4.75
C GLY A 73 19.77 1.79 6.21
N VAL A 74 18.56 1.34 6.56
CA VAL A 74 18.20 0.90 7.92
C VAL A 74 17.53 -0.46 7.92
N GLY A 75 17.65 -1.19 9.04
CA GLY A 75 16.97 -2.46 9.23
C GLY A 75 15.49 -2.29 9.64
N ALA A 76 14.69 -3.32 9.40
CA ALA A 76 13.28 -3.35 9.79
C ALA A 76 13.09 -3.33 11.31
N ASP A 77 14.07 -3.80 12.09
CA ASP A 77 14.09 -3.77 13.56
C ASP A 77 14.17 -2.36 14.15
N THR A 78 14.38 -1.35 13.31
CA THR A 78 14.39 0.07 13.70
C THR A 78 13.01 0.73 13.60
N LEU A 79 12.01 0.05 13.04
CA LEU A 79 10.64 0.54 12.97
C LEU A 79 9.94 0.39 14.32
N ASP A 80 9.21 1.43 14.73
CA ASP A 80 8.35 1.42 15.91
C ASP A 80 6.90 1.07 15.54
N ALA A 81 6.46 1.44 14.35
CA ALA A 81 5.10 1.16 13.88
C ALA A 81 5.01 0.99 12.36
N ILE A 82 4.00 0.24 11.93
CA ILE A 82 3.59 0.09 10.52
C ILE A 82 2.10 0.44 10.41
N VAL A 83 1.76 1.37 9.53
CA VAL A 83 0.38 1.71 9.17
C VAL A 83 0.15 1.20 7.75
N ALA A 84 -0.64 0.15 7.60
CA ALA A 84 -1.04 -0.34 6.29
C ALA A 84 -2.33 0.34 5.83
N CYS A 85 -2.27 0.99 4.69
CA CYS A 85 -3.36 1.76 4.10
C CYS A 85 -3.93 0.93 2.95
N THR A 86 -5.03 0.23 3.19
CA THR A 86 -5.62 -0.71 2.22
C THR A 86 -7.13 -0.79 2.33
N VAL A 87 -7.79 -1.05 1.21
CA VAL A 87 -9.20 -1.45 1.13
C VAL A 87 -9.34 -2.93 0.74
N THR A 88 -8.24 -3.59 0.39
CA THR A 88 -8.18 -4.99 0.00
C THR A 88 -7.24 -5.77 0.93
N PRO A 89 -7.57 -5.87 2.24
CA PRO A 89 -6.74 -6.64 3.16
C PRO A 89 -6.68 -8.10 2.71
N ASP A 90 -5.57 -8.77 2.99
CA ASP A 90 -5.41 -10.20 2.67
C ASP A 90 -6.49 -11.05 3.36
N MET A 91 -6.86 -10.65 4.58
CA MET A 91 -7.88 -11.28 5.41
C MET A 91 -8.33 -10.31 6.51
N MET A 92 -9.43 -10.67 7.20
CA MET A 92 -9.93 -9.85 8.31
C MET A 92 -9.01 -9.87 9.54
N PHE A 93 -8.33 -10.98 9.77
CA PHE A 93 -7.43 -11.20 10.90
C PHE A 93 -6.40 -12.29 10.57
N PRO A 94 -5.10 -12.07 10.84
CA PRO A 94 -4.49 -10.82 11.34
C PRO A 94 -4.60 -9.65 10.32
N CYS A 95 -4.40 -8.41 10.81
CA CYS A 95 -4.44 -7.24 9.93
C CYS A 95 -3.25 -7.23 8.94
N THR A 96 -3.40 -6.51 7.82
CA THR A 96 -2.37 -6.43 6.77
C THR A 96 -1.04 -5.88 7.29
N ALA A 97 -1.08 -4.91 8.20
CA ALA A 97 0.13 -4.38 8.84
C ALA A 97 0.91 -5.45 9.62
N ALA A 98 0.22 -6.37 10.31
CA ALA A 98 0.87 -7.47 11.02
C ALA A 98 1.50 -8.49 10.06
N LEU A 99 0.85 -8.76 8.92
CA LEU A 99 1.43 -9.62 7.87
C LEU A 99 2.65 -8.97 7.23
N ILE A 100 2.61 -7.66 6.96
CA ILE A 100 3.76 -6.91 6.45
C ILE A 100 4.90 -6.94 7.47
N GLN A 101 4.59 -6.72 8.75
CA GLN A 101 5.54 -6.75 9.86
C GLN A 101 6.32 -8.07 9.90
N ASP A 102 5.64 -9.19 9.81
CA ASP A 102 6.23 -10.54 9.77
C ASP A 102 7.11 -10.70 8.53
N LYS A 103 6.58 -10.38 7.34
CA LYS A 103 7.27 -10.53 6.06
C LYS A 103 8.55 -9.69 5.92
N VAL A 104 8.64 -8.56 6.64
CA VAL A 104 9.84 -7.70 6.61
C VAL A 104 10.77 -7.94 7.81
N GLY A 105 10.34 -8.68 8.82
CA GLY A 105 11.08 -8.94 10.04
C GLY A 105 11.11 -7.76 11.02
N ALA A 106 10.07 -6.92 11.05
CA ALA A 106 9.99 -5.74 11.93
C ALA A 106 9.49 -6.13 13.33
N SER A 107 10.21 -7.01 14.03
CA SER A 107 9.78 -7.67 15.28
C SER A 107 9.48 -6.73 16.45
N LYS A 108 9.96 -5.47 16.39
CA LYS A 108 9.74 -4.47 17.44
C LYS A 108 8.57 -3.54 17.15
N ALA A 109 8.13 -3.48 15.88
CA ALA A 109 7.04 -2.61 15.48
C ALA A 109 5.70 -3.17 15.94
N TYR A 110 4.75 -2.30 16.24
CA TYR A 110 3.33 -2.66 16.21
C TYR A 110 2.70 -2.16 14.91
N GLY A 111 1.54 -2.69 14.55
CA GLY A 111 0.90 -2.28 13.31
C GLY A 111 -0.61 -2.31 13.37
N PHE A 112 -1.23 -1.53 12.50
CA PHE A 112 -2.67 -1.50 12.28
C PHE A 112 -2.99 -1.10 10.86
N ASP A 113 -4.17 -1.50 10.39
CA ASP A 113 -4.69 -1.12 9.09
C ASP A 113 -5.52 0.17 9.21
N LEU A 114 -5.39 1.05 8.21
CA LEU A 114 -6.18 2.24 8.05
C LEU A 114 -6.93 2.17 6.72
N ASN A 115 -8.26 2.19 6.80
CA ASN A 115 -9.11 2.14 5.63
C ASN A 115 -9.90 3.46 5.47
N ALA A 116 -9.62 4.17 4.40
CA ALA A 116 -10.36 5.33 3.92
C ALA A 116 -10.37 5.35 2.38
N ALA A 117 -10.44 4.15 1.78
CA ALA A 117 -10.36 3.93 0.34
C ALA A 117 -9.18 4.69 -0.30
N CYS A 118 -9.39 5.39 -1.42
CA CYS A 118 -8.33 6.11 -2.13
C CYS A 118 -7.61 7.19 -1.30
N SER A 119 -8.19 7.62 -0.18
CA SER A 119 -7.58 8.61 0.74
C SER A 119 -6.75 8.00 1.86
N SER A 120 -6.75 6.66 2.00
CA SER A 120 -6.12 5.94 3.11
C SER A 120 -4.65 6.33 3.30
N PHE A 121 -3.88 6.41 2.21
CA PHE A 121 -2.46 6.72 2.30
C PHE A 121 -2.19 8.13 2.86
N LEU A 122 -2.97 9.12 2.45
CA LEU A 122 -2.83 10.48 2.98
C LEU A 122 -3.23 10.56 4.45
N PHE A 123 -4.27 9.84 4.85
CA PHE A 123 -4.67 9.76 6.25
C PHE A 123 -3.65 8.98 7.08
N GLY A 124 -3.06 7.93 6.51
CA GLY A 124 -1.94 7.20 7.11
C GLY A 124 -0.73 8.09 7.35
N LEU A 125 -0.34 8.91 6.36
CA LEU A 125 0.74 9.90 6.50
C LEU A 125 0.43 10.91 7.61
N SER A 126 -0.78 11.44 7.64
CA SER A 126 -1.22 12.39 8.69
C SER A 126 -1.17 11.76 10.08
N THR A 127 -1.65 10.51 10.19
CA THR A 127 -1.63 9.74 11.44
C THR A 127 -0.19 9.49 11.90
N ALA A 128 0.67 8.99 11.01
CA ALA A 128 2.08 8.74 11.31
C ALA A 128 2.81 10.03 11.72
N ALA A 129 2.53 11.14 11.02
CA ALA A 129 3.09 12.43 11.38
C ALA A 129 2.70 12.87 12.81
N ALA A 130 1.43 12.68 13.19
CA ALA A 130 0.96 12.97 14.53
C ALA A 130 1.61 12.06 15.59
N MET A 131 1.78 10.76 15.29
CA MET A 131 2.45 9.80 16.18
C MET A 131 3.92 10.20 16.45
N VAL A 132 4.65 10.58 15.39
CA VAL A 132 6.05 11.04 15.55
C VAL A 132 6.11 12.40 16.23
N ALA A 133 5.27 13.36 15.82
CA ALA A 133 5.25 14.70 16.39
C ALA A 133 4.91 14.73 17.89
N SER A 134 4.11 13.78 18.36
CA SER A 134 3.79 13.62 19.79
C SER A 134 4.91 12.97 20.60
N GLY A 135 5.92 12.40 19.95
CA GLY A 135 6.99 11.63 20.59
C GLY A 135 6.60 10.20 21.00
N ALA A 136 5.42 9.73 20.59
CA ALA A 136 4.98 8.37 20.89
C ALA A 136 5.85 7.31 20.19
N VAL A 137 6.35 7.64 19.01
CA VAL A 137 7.24 6.81 18.18
C VAL A 137 8.25 7.68 17.46
N GLN A 138 9.34 7.09 16.97
CA GLN A 138 10.38 7.80 16.22
C GLN A 138 10.33 7.48 14.72
N ARG A 139 9.97 6.24 14.36
CA ARG A 139 10.01 5.77 12.97
C ARG A 139 8.78 4.94 12.64
N VAL A 140 8.00 5.45 11.71
CA VAL A 140 6.76 4.82 11.23
C VAL A 140 6.91 4.53 9.74
N ALA A 141 6.57 3.31 9.33
CA ALA A 141 6.31 2.99 7.93
C ALA A 141 4.84 3.20 7.60
N VAL A 142 4.54 3.96 6.56
CA VAL A 142 3.20 4.07 5.99
C VAL A 142 3.21 3.35 4.66
N VAL A 143 2.39 2.33 4.51
CA VAL A 143 2.37 1.44 3.36
C VAL A 143 0.99 1.48 2.71
N GLY A 144 0.89 2.09 1.53
CA GLY A 144 -0.31 2.02 0.69
C GLY A 144 -0.21 0.81 -0.25
N CYS A 145 -1.11 -0.14 -0.14
CA CYS A 145 -1.09 -1.35 -0.97
C CYS A 145 -2.49 -1.89 -1.18
N ASP A 146 -2.84 -2.12 -2.45
CA ASP A 146 -4.12 -2.70 -2.82
C ASP A 146 -3.96 -3.72 -3.95
N VAL A 147 -4.72 -4.81 -3.84
CA VAL A 147 -4.90 -5.81 -4.90
C VAL A 147 -6.35 -5.73 -5.37
N MET A 148 -6.65 -4.78 -6.25
CA MET A 148 -8.01 -4.56 -6.74
C MET A 148 -8.59 -5.77 -7.46
N THR A 149 -7.74 -6.61 -8.07
CA THR A 149 -8.16 -7.85 -8.71
C THR A 149 -8.74 -8.89 -7.74
N SER A 150 -8.55 -8.73 -6.44
CA SER A 150 -9.15 -9.63 -5.42
C SER A 150 -10.64 -9.39 -5.19
N ILE A 151 -11.13 -8.18 -5.51
CA ILE A 151 -12.52 -7.76 -5.29
C ILE A 151 -13.28 -7.49 -6.60
N MET A 152 -12.57 -7.50 -7.73
CA MET A 152 -13.11 -7.23 -9.05
C MET A 152 -13.56 -8.54 -9.74
N ASN A 153 -14.69 -8.51 -10.43
CA ASN A 153 -15.04 -9.57 -11.36
C ASN A 153 -14.54 -9.20 -12.77
N PRO A 154 -13.49 -9.86 -13.30
CA PRO A 154 -12.93 -9.51 -14.59
C PRO A 154 -13.83 -9.80 -15.80
N GLN A 155 -14.98 -10.44 -15.58
CA GLN A 155 -15.99 -10.73 -16.62
C GLN A 155 -17.18 -9.76 -16.55
N ASP A 156 -17.22 -8.89 -15.54
CA ASP A 156 -18.28 -7.89 -15.39
C ASP A 156 -17.72 -6.51 -15.71
N ARG A 157 -18.24 -5.90 -16.77
CA ARG A 157 -17.84 -4.55 -17.18
C ARG A 157 -18.13 -3.46 -16.14
N ASN A 158 -19.06 -3.71 -15.21
CA ASN A 158 -19.51 -2.74 -14.23
C ASN A 158 -18.73 -2.79 -12.90
N THR A 159 -17.75 -3.68 -12.77
CA THR A 159 -16.87 -3.77 -11.60
C THR A 159 -15.51 -3.13 -11.82
#